data_2d80a8340835256bdcbdc368ad6ade88
#
_entry.id   2d80a8340835256bdcbdc368ad6ade88
#
_cell.length_a   1.000
_cell.length_b   1.000
_cell.length_c   1.000
_cell.angle_alpha   90.00
_cell.angle_beta   90.00
_cell.angle_gamma   90.00
#
_symmetry.space_group_name_H-M   'P 1'
#
loop_
_entity.id
_entity.type
_entity.pdbx_description
1 polymer ?
#
loop_
_entity_poly.entity_id
_entity_poly.type
_entity_poly.pdbx_seq_one_letter_code
_entity_poly.pdbx_strand_id
1 'polypeptide(L)' 'MNIEIVLIRKRIESLRKERDEIFSMLDEVSYEEMDLLVNAISEMTEKIKTLQKEKKELMKHEAF' A
#
# COMPACT_ATOMS: atom_id res chain seq x y z
N MET A 1 5.59 -19.15 12.96
CA MET A 1 5.15 -17.87 12.39
C MET A 1 6.27 -17.24 11.59
N ASN A 2 6.01 -16.85 10.36
CA ASN A 2 7.03 -16.21 9.53
C ASN A 2 7.04 -14.70 9.79
N ILE A 3 8.14 -14.20 10.35
CA ILE A 3 8.30 -12.79 10.68
C ILE A 3 8.21 -11.92 9.42
N GLU A 4 8.73 -12.39 8.28
CA GLU A 4 8.66 -11.63 7.04
C GLU A 4 7.22 -11.38 6.61
N ILE A 5 6.35 -12.36 6.74
CA ILE A 5 4.92 -12.20 6.42
C ILE A 5 4.28 -11.17 7.35
N VAL A 6 4.62 -11.20 8.63
CA VAL A 6 4.08 -10.24 9.60
C VAL A 6 4.52 -8.82 9.26
N LEU A 7 5.80 -8.65 8.90
CA LEU A 7 6.34 -7.33 8.55
C LEU A 7 5.70 -6.80 7.26
N ILE A 8 5.54 -7.66 6.26
CA ILE A 8 4.88 -7.28 5.00
C ILE A 8 3.44 -6.86 5.25
N ARG A 9 2.71 -7.61 6.08
CA ARG A 9 1.33 -7.27 6.43
C ARG A 9 1.24 -5.89 7.09
N LYS A 10 2.12 -5.60 8.03
CA LYS A 10 2.16 -4.31 8.70
C LYS A 10 2.47 -3.18 7.71
N ARG A 11 3.39 -3.43 6.80
CA ARG A 11 3.74 -2.45 5.77
C ARG A 11 2.54 -2.15 4.86
N ILE A 12 1.83 -3.18 4.44
CA ILE A 12 0.62 -3.01 3.63
C ILE A 12 -0.43 -2.18 4.38
N GLU A 13 -0.65 -2.47 5.66
CA GLU A 13 -1.58 -1.72 6.48
C GLU A 13 -1.21 -0.25 6.59
N SER A 14 0.08 0.04 6.81
CA SER A 14 0.59 1.41 6.87
C SER A 14 0.37 2.16 5.56
N LEU A 15 0.67 1.50 4.43
CA LEU A 15 0.48 2.11 3.11
C LEU A 15 -0.99 2.36 2.81
N ARG A 16 -1.87 1.45 3.17
CA ARG A 16 -3.31 1.63 3.01
C ARG A 16 -3.83 2.80 3.82
N LYS A 17 -3.35 2.93 5.04
CA LYS A 17 -3.73 4.02 5.92
C LYS A 17 -3.29 5.37 5.36
N GLU A 18 -2.03 5.45 4.91
CA GLU A 18 -1.51 6.66 4.27
C GLU A 18 -2.30 7.00 3.01
N ARG A 19 -2.62 6.01 2.20
CA ARG A 19 -3.40 6.19 0.99
C ARG A 19 -4.80 6.74 1.30
N ASP A 20 -5.45 6.20 2.32
CA ASP A 20 -6.78 6.66 2.75
C ASP A 20 -6.73 8.10 3.24
N GLU A 21 -5.65 8.48 3.94
CA GLU A 21 -5.46 9.87 4.37
C GLU A 21 -5.31 10.81 3.17
N ILE A 22 -4.58 10.39 2.14
CA ILE A 22 -4.42 11.17 0.91
C ILE A 22 -5.77 11.30 0.18
N PHE A 23 -6.55 10.21 0.11
CA PHE A 23 -7.89 10.26 -0.48
C PHE A 23 -8.78 11.30 0.21
N SER A 24 -8.71 11.37 1.54
CA SER A 24 -9.52 12.33 2.28
C SER A 24 -9.11 13.78 2.03
N MET A 25 -7.89 14.00 1.58
CA MET A 25 -7.38 15.34 1.26
C MET A 25 -7.81 15.84 -0.13
N LEU A 26 -8.24 14.95 -1.01
CA LEU A 26 -8.57 15.30 -2.40
C LEU A 26 -9.68 16.36 -2.52
N ASP A 27 -10.61 16.38 -1.59
CA ASP A 27 -11.71 17.33 -1.59
C ASP A 27 -11.28 18.75 -1.17
N GLU A 28 -10.10 18.88 -0.58
CA GLU A 28 -9.63 20.13 0.02
C GLU A 28 -8.51 20.80 -0.78
N VAL A 29 -8.03 20.15 -1.83
CA VAL A 29 -6.87 20.63 -2.59
C VAL A 29 -7.28 21.23 -3.92
N SER A 30 -6.39 22.07 -4.48
CA SER A 30 -6.58 22.67 -5.80
C SER A 30 -6.38 21.63 -6.91
N TYR A 31 -6.81 21.95 -8.11
CA TYR A 31 -6.61 21.07 -9.28
C TYR A 31 -5.15 20.73 -9.51
N GLU A 32 -4.26 21.70 -9.30
CA GLU A 32 -2.83 21.48 -9.50
C GLU A 32 -2.26 20.50 -8.49
N GLU A 33 -2.69 20.57 -7.25
CA GLU A 33 -2.28 19.66 -6.19
C GLU A 33 -2.90 18.28 -6.34
N MET A 34 -4.09 18.22 -6.94
CA MET A 34 -4.81 16.96 -7.13
C MET A 34 -3.99 15.95 -7.95
N ASP A 35 -3.32 16.40 -9.01
CA ASP A 35 -2.49 15.50 -9.83
C ASP A 35 -1.35 14.89 -9.02
N LEU A 36 -0.73 15.67 -8.14
CA LEU A 36 0.33 15.18 -7.26
C LEU A 36 -0.19 14.11 -6.30
N LEU A 37 -1.37 14.33 -5.73
CA LEU A 37 -1.97 13.38 -4.80
C LEU A 37 -2.41 12.10 -5.50
N VAL A 38 -2.99 12.22 -6.70
CA VAL A 38 -3.38 11.05 -7.50
C VAL A 38 -2.18 10.21 -7.86
N ASN A 39 -1.05 10.84 -8.22
CA ASN A 39 0.19 10.14 -8.51
C ASN A 39 0.72 9.41 -7.26
N ALA A 40 0.65 10.05 -6.09
CA ALA A 40 1.06 9.44 -4.83
C ALA A 40 0.20 8.21 -4.50
N ILE A 41 -1.11 8.31 -4.70
CA ILE A 41 -2.04 7.19 -4.51
C ILE A 41 -1.70 6.04 -5.44
N SER A 42 -1.40 6.34 -6.69
CA SER A 42 -1.04 5.33 -7.69
C SER A 42 0.25 4.60 -7.30
N GLU A 43 1.27 5.33 -6.86
CA GLU A 43 2.52 4.74 -6.39
C GLU A 43 2.32 3.85 -5.18
N MET A 44 1.53 4.29 -4.22
CA MET A 44 1.22 3.50 -3.03
C MET A 44 0.46 2.23 -3.39
N THR A 45 -0.48 2.32 -4.32
CA THR A 45 -1.24 1.17 -4.80
C THR A 45 -0.32 0.13 -5.44
N GLU A 46 0.66 0.57 -6.23
CA GLU A 46 1.64 -0.34 -6.85
C GLU A 46 2.52 -0.99 -5.79
N LYS A 47 2.97 -0.24 -4.79
CA LYS A 47 3.75 -0.80 -3.69
C LYS A 47 2.95 -1.85 -2.91
N ILE A 48 1.68 -1.58 -2.66
CA ILE A 48 0.79 -2.53 -1.98
C ILE A 48 0.66 -3.82 -2.80
N LYS A 49 0.46 -3.70 -4.11
CA LYS A 49 0.35 -4.87 -4.99
C LYS A 49 1.62 -5.71 -4.96
N THR A 50 2.78 -5.08 -5.02
CA THR A 50 4.08 -5.76 -4.97
C THR A 50 4.23 -6.52 -3.66
N LEU A 51 3.91 -5.88 -2.54
CA LEU A 51 3.99 -6.51 -1.23
C LEU A 51 2.99 -7.66 -1.06
N GLN A 52 1.78 -7.51 -1.59
CA GLN A 52 0.79 -8.59 -1.57
C GLN A 52 1.27 -9.80 -2.36
N LYS A 53 1.94 -9.57 -3.49
CA LYS A 53 2.51 -10.65 -4.29
C LYS A 53 3.62 -11.36 -3.53
N GLU A 54 4.54 -10.62 -2.90
CA GLU A 54 5.60 -11.19 -2.08
C GLU A 54 5.03 -12.00 -0.92
N LYS A 55 4.04 -11.47 -0.24
CA LYS A 55 3.37 -12.17 0.87
C LYS A 55 2.76 -13.48 0.39
N LYS A 56 2.10 -13.47 -0.75
CA LYS A 56 1.48 -14.66 -1.32
C LYS A 56 2.50 -15.72 -1.66
N GLU A 57 3.65 -15.34 -2.21
CA GLU A 57 4.71 -16.29 -2.52
C GLU A 57 5.33 -16.89 -1.26
N LEU A 58 5.55 -16.08 -0.23
CA LEU A 58 6.06 -16.56 1.05
C LEU A 58 5.07 -17.54 1.70
N MET A 59 3.79 -17.26 1.61
CA MET A 59 2.76 -18.14 2.16
C MET A 59 2.71 -19.49 1.42
N LYS A 60 2.97 -19.49 0.12
CA LYS A 60 3.05 -20.73 -0.65
C LYS A 60 4.20 -21.62 -0.17
N HIS A 61 5.34 -21.02 0.13
CA HIS A 61 6.51 -21.78 0.62
C HIS A 61 6.26 -22.37 2.00
N GLU A 62 5.49 -21.68 2.85
CA GLU A 62 5.17 -22.19 4.17
C GLU A 62 4.10 -23.28 4.17
N ALA A 63 3.26 -23.33 3.14
CA ALA A 63 2.19 -24.30 3.04
C ALA A 63 2.72 -25.74 2.80
N PHE A 64 4.01 -25.88 2.54
CA PHE A 64 4.69 -27.14 2.38
C PHE A 64 5.68 -27.38 3.51
#